data_7a80cbc4836a7e81306ec8b1c4adf460
#
_entry.id   7a80cbc4836a7e81306ec8b1c4adf460
#
_cell.length_a   1.000
_cell.length_b   1.000
_cell.length_c   1.000
_cell.angle_alpha   90.00
_cell.angle_beta   90.00
_cell.angle_gamma   90.00
#
_symmetry.space_group_name_H-M   'P 1'
#
loop_
_entity.id
_entity.type
_entity.pdbx_description
1 polymer ?
#
loop_
_entity_poly.entity_id
_entity_poly.type
_entity_poly.pdbx_seq_one_letter_code
_entity_poly.pdbx_strand_id
1 'polypeptide(L)'
;QFDLLKFRTMLRDEGDFGATGAHKHWRITPIGRFLRRTRIDELPQLFNILRGDMSFVGPRPPLREYVERFPALYGQVLRNRPGVTGLATMIYHAHEDRIMASCQTAEATEAAYYRRCLPTKLRLDLIYQRRCSLRVDLWIIWHTLMTVVIPNWQGRGRRRVPSEQPPMTIRDERRRAHVPAE
;
A
#
# COMPACT_ATOMS: atom_id res chain seq x y z
N GLN A 1 0.66 -17.77 0.86
CA GLN A 1 -0.15 -17.10 1.90
C GLN A 1 0.59 -17.21 3.21
N PHE A 2 0.68 -16.13 4.00
CA PHE A 2 1.35 -16.08 5.30
C PHE A 2 0.63 -15.06 6.21
N ASP A 3 0.85 -15.19 7.53
CA ASP A 3 0.31 -14.27 8.51
C ASP A 3 1.25 -13.07 8.67
N LEU A 4 0.71 -11.86 8.44
CA LEU A 4 1.45 -10.62 8.60
C LEU A 4 1.54 -10.25 10.09
N LEU A 5 2.74 -10.30 10.63
CA LEU A 5 2.98 -9.98 12.04
C LEU A 5 3.03 -8.47 12.27
N LYS A 6 2.29 -7.99 13.28
CA LYS A 6 2.23 -6.57 13.60
C LYS A 6 1.82 -6.34 15.05
N PHE A 7 2.37 -5.32 15.72
CA PHE A 7 1.86 -4.93 17.03
C PHE A 7 0.45 -4.35 16.92
N ARG A 8 -0.40 -4.72 17.88
CA ARG A 8 -1.75 -4.19 17.97
C ARG A 8 -1.72 -2.73 18.40
N THR A 9 -2.30 -1.87 17.59
CA THR A 9 -2.36 -0.42 17.82
C THR A 9 -3.77 0.11 18.00
N MET A 10 -4.78 -0.76 17.88
CA MET A 10 -6.20 -0.42 17.97
C MET A 10 -6.92 -1.27 19.01
N LEU A 11 -7.99 -0.73 19.58
CA LEU A 11 -8.93 -1.48 20.42
C LEU A 11 -9.59 -2.60 19.61
N ARG A 12 -9.88 -3.72 20.26
CA ARG A 12 -10.66 -4.81 19.64
C ARG A 12 -12.10 -4.33 19.45
N ASP A 13 -12.68 -4.78 18.35
CA ASP A 13 -14.09 -4.58 18.04
C ASP A 13 -14.55 -5.81 17.25
N GLU A 14 -15.52 -6.53 17.81
CA GLU A 14 -16.04 -7.76 17.23
C GLU A 14 -16.89 -7.51 15.99
N GLY A 15 -17.41 -6.29 15.81
CA GLY A 15 -18.14 -5.84 14.63
C GLY A 15 -17.27 -5.22 13.54
N ASP A 16 -15.95 -5.42 13.58
CA ASP A 16 -15.02 -4.79 12.65
C ASP A 16 -14.97 -5.48 11.29
N PHE A 17 -15.79 -5.04 10.38
CA PHE A 17 -15.77 -5.44 8.97
C PHE A 17 -15.09 -4.35 8.13
N GLY A 18 -14.25 -4.77 7.17
CA GLY A 18 -13.62 -3.91 6.17
C GLY A 18 -12.12 -3.67 6.38
N ALA A 19 -11.45 -3.63 5.25
CA ALA A 19 -9.98 -3.62 5.11
C ALA A 19 -9.34 -2.28 5.46
N THR A 20 -10.08 -1.17 5.32
CA THR A 20 -9.55 0.18 5.45
C THR A 20 -9.89 0.77 6.81
N GLY A 21 -8.85 1.15 7.56
CA GLY A 21 -9.00 1.72 8.90
C GLY A 21 -9.17 3.25 8.94
N ALA A 22 -9.35 3.92 7.80
CA ALA A 22 -9.34 5.37 7.73
C ALA A 22 -10.46 6.06 8.55
N HIS A 23 -11.64 5.45 8.61
CA HIS A 23 -12.77 5.93 9.42
C HIS A 23 -12.71 5.49 10.89
N LYS A 24 -11.70 4.68 11.28
CA LYS A 24 -11.58 4.06 12.61
C LYS A 24 -10.53 4.74 13.50
N HIS A 25 -10.21 6.01 13.25
CA HIS A 25 -9.18 6.75 14.01
C HIS A 25 -9.43 6.80 15.51
N TRP A 26 -10.70 6.80 15.93
CA TRP A 26 -11.11 6.82 17.33
C TRP A 26 -10.69 5.56 18.10
N ARG A 27 -10.45 4.43 17.40
CA ARG A 27 -10.01 3.17 18.01
C ARG A 27 -8.51 3.12 18.28
N ILE A 28 -7.74 4.04 17.70
CA ILE A 28 -6.28 4.01 17.85
C ILE A 28 -5.91 4.43 19.27
N THR A 29 -5.25 3.51 20.00
CA THR A 29 -4.78 3.81 21.35
C THR A 29 -3.70 4.88 21.35
N PRO A 30 -3.46 5.62 22.46
CA PRO A 30 -2.37 6.60 22.55
C PRO A 30 -1.01 5.98 22.22
N ILE A 31 -0.71 4.81 22.78
CA ILE A 31 0.49 4.03 22.47
C ILE A 31 0.51 3.60 21.00
N GLY A 32 -0.63 3.14 20.48
CA GLY A 32 -0.78 2.77 19.08
C GLY A 32 -0.49 3.91 18.11
N ARG A 33 -0.84 5.14 18.48
CA ARG A 33 -0.53 6.34 17.69
C ARG A 33 0.98 6.59 17.62
N PHE A 34 1.68 6.44 18.73
CA PHE A 34 3.13 6.53 18.78
C PHE A 34 3.78 5.43 17.93
N LEU A 35 3.37 4.16 18.10
CA LEU A 35 3.90 3.03 17.35
C LEU A 35 3.72 3.20 15.84
N ARG A 36 2.53 3.63 15.38
CA ARG A 36 2.27 3.89 13.96
C ARG A 36 3.10 5.04 13.41
N ARG A 37 3.26 6.12 14.18
CA ARG A 37 4.06 7.27 13.76
C ARG A 37 5.53 6.90 13.56
N THR A 38 6.06 6.04 14.44
CA THR A 38 7.47 5.58 14.40
C THR A 38 7.67 4.32 13.56
N ARG A 39 6.61 3.74 13.01
CA ARG A 39 6.63 2.45 12.29
C ARG A 39 7.12 1.27 13.13
N ILE A 40 7.24 1.43 14.45
CA ILE A 40 7.62 0.35 15.38
C ILE A 40 6.57 -0.76 15.38
N ASP A 41 5.31 -0.44 15.09
CA ASP A 41 4.24 -1.43 14.96
C ASP A 41 4.49 -2.48 13.85
N GLU A 42 5.35 -2.18 12.90
CA GLU A 42 5.72 -3.08 11.80
C GLU A 42 7.00 -3.90 12.08
N LEU A 43 7.71 -3.67 13.21
CA LEU A 43 8.92 -4.42 13.55
C LEU A 43 8.74 -5.96 13.62
N PRO A 44 7.59 -6.51 14.07
CA PRO A 44 7.40 -7.97 14.05
C PRO A 44 7.46 -8.58 12.65
N GLN A 45 7.29 -7.78 11.58
CA GLN A 45 7.45 -8.25 10.20
C GLN A 45 8.89 -8.70 9.89
N LEU A 46 9.87 -8.32 10.71
CA LEU A 46 11.24 -8.87 10.61
C LEU A 46 11.25 -10.40 10.72
N PHE A 47 10.36 -10.98 11.52
CA PHE A 47 10.21 -12.45 11.58
C PHE A 47 9.65 -13.01 10.26
N ASN A 48 8.76 -12.28 9.57
CA ASN A 48 8.30 -12.67 8.24
C ASN A 48 9.44 -12.61 7.22
N ILE A 49 10.34 -11.62 7.34
CA ILE A 49 11.54 -11.55 6.48
C ILE A 49 12.47 -12.73 6.75
N LEU A 50 12.78 -13.02 8.02
CA LEU A 50 13.65 -14.14 8.40
C LEU A 50 13.09 -15.49 7.96
N ARG A 51 11.76 -15.65 7.96
CA ARG A 51 11.08 -16.86 7.44
C ARG A 51 11.09 -16.93 5.90
N GLY A 52 11.42 -15.84 5.22
CA GLY A 52 11.39 -15.76 3.76
C GLY A 52 10.03 -15.42 3.16
N ASP A 53 9.02 -15.12 3.99
CA ASP A 53 7.68 -14.71 3.53
C ASP A 53 7.69 -13.32 2.90
N MET A 54 8.56 -12.43 3.43
CA MET A 54 8.66 -11.03 3.05
C MET A 54 10.10 -10.63 2.71
N SER A 55 10.22 -9.45 2.13
CA SER A 55 11.47 -8.70 1.91
C SER A 55 11.41 -7.37 2.66
N PHE A 56 12.54 -6.69 2.82
CA PHE A 56 12.55 -5.29 3.31
C PHE A 56 11.81 -4.38 2.34
N VAL A 57 12.08 -4.52 1.04
CA VAL A 57 11.48 -3.70 -0.02
C VAL A 57 10.69 -4.58 -0.97
N GLY A 58 9.49 -4.13 -1.30
CA GLY A 58 8.58 -4.83 -2.20
C GLY A 58 7.17 -4.23 -2.20
N PRO A 59 6.26 -4.77 -2.99
CA PRO A 59 4.85 -4.39 -2.94
C PRO A 59 4.28 -4.68 -1.54
N ARG A 60 3.45 -3.79 -1.01
CA ARG A 60 2.81 -4.04 0.29
C ARG A 60 1.92 -5.28 0.21
N PRO A 61 1.96 -6.19 1.21
CA PRO A 61 1.11 -7.37 1.22
C PRO A 61 -0.36 -6.97 1.07
N PRO A 62 -1.05 -7.39 0.01
CA PRO A 62 -2.47 -7.09 -0.17
C PRO A 62 -3.30 -8.01 0.71
N LEU A 63 -4.53 -7.58 1.02
CA LEU A 63 -5.52 -8.47 1.57
C LEU A 63 -5.96 -9.50 0.52
N ARG A 64 -6.31 -10.69 0.97
CA ARG A 64 -6.75 -11.79 0.12
C ARG A 64 -7.90 -11.38 -0.81
N GLU A 65 -8.86 -10.63 -0.28
CA GLU A 65 -10.01 -10.09 -1.01
C GLU A 65 -9.61 -9.29 -2.25
N TYR A 66 -8.55 -8.45 -2.16
CA TYR A 66 -8.05 -7.68 -3.30
C TYR A 66 -7.39 -8.56 -4.36
N VAL A 67 -6.66 -9.59 -3.93
CA VAL A 67 -6.02 -10.55 -4.86
C VAL A 67 -7.08 -11.35 -5.62
N GLU A 68 -8.12 -11.80 -4.92
CA GLU A 68 -9.22 -12.57 -5.53
C GLU A 68 -10.06 -11.71 -6.49
N ARG A 69 -10.20 -10.41 -6.19
CA ARG A 69 -10.96 -9.47 -7.03
C ARG A 69 -10.19 -9.04 -8.30
N PHE A 70 -8.86 -8.98 -8.23
CA PHE A 70 -7.99 -8.53 -9.34
C PHE A 70 -6.84 -9.49 -9.59
N PRO A 71 -7.11 -10.77 -9.90
CA PRO A 71 -6.08 -11.82 -9.96
C PRO A 71 -5.03 -11.56 -11.04
N ALA A 72 -5.42 -11.02 -12.20
CA ALA A 72 -4.49 -10.74 -13.29
C ALA A 72 -3.45 -9.66 -12.93
N LEU A 73 -3.87 -8.61 -12.21
CA LEU A 73 -2.99 -7.53 -11.79
C LEU A 73 -2.07 -7.98 -10.66
N TYR A 74 -2.62 -8.59 -9.62
CA TYR A 74 -1.83 -9.09 -8.51
C TYR A 74 -0.93 -10.26 -8.88
N GLY A 75 -1.30 -11.09 -9.86
CA GLY A 75 -0.44 -12.13 -10.41
C GLY A 75 0.85 -11.58 -11.02
N GLN A 76 0.85 -10.33 -11.48
CA GLN A 76 2.06 -9.66 -11.94
C GLN A 76 2.83 -9.03 -10.77
N VAL A 77 2.16 -8.25 -9.92
CA VAL A 77 2.78 -7.52 -8.80
C VAL A 77 3.42 -8.47 -7.79
N LEU A 78 2.77 -9.58 -7.47
CA LEU A 78 3.23 -10.56 -6.48
C LEU A 78 4.29 -11.56 -7.01
N ARG A 79 4.83 -11.34 -8.21
CA ARG A 79 6.07 -12.05 -8.62
C ARG A 79 7.25 -11.69 -7.73
N ASN A 80 7.26 -10.47 -7.18
CA ASN A 80 8.20 -10.07 -6.14
C ASN A 80 7.64 -10.41 -4.76
N ARG A 81 8.53 -10.75 -3.81
CA ARG A 81 8.12 -10.91 -2.42
C ARG A 81 7.55 -9.60 -1.88
N PRO A 82 6.46 -9.66 -1.10
CA PRO A 82 5.94 -8.48 -0.42
C PRO A 82 6.98 -7.84 0.48
N GLY A 83 6.95 -6.50 0.57
CA GLY A 83 7.89 -5.74 1.38
C GLY A 83 7.26 -5.07 2.60
N VAL A 84 8.07 -4.79 3.62
CA VAL A 84 7.71 -3.92 4.74
C VAL A 84 7.53 -2.48 4.24
N THR A 85 8.43 -2.04 3.37
CA THR A 85 8.30 -0.78 2.62
C THR A 85 8.36 -1.04 1.12
N GLY A 86 7.98 -0.05 0.31
CA GLY A 86 8.02 -0.17 -1.14
C GLY A 86 7.81 1.17 -1.82
N LEU A 87 8.01 1.19 -3.13
CA LEU A 87 7.91 2.40 -3.93
C LEU A 87 6.52 3.06 -3.83
N ALA A 88 5.45 2.25 -3.89
CA ALA A 88 4.09 2.74 -3.74
C ALA A 88 3.86 3.34 -2.34
N THR A 89 4.33 2.68 -1.29
CA THR A 89 4.23 3.18 0.09
C THR A 89 4.97 4.50 0.24
N MET A 90 6.20 4.58 -0.25
CA MET A 90 7.04 5.76 -0.12
C MET A 90 6.46 6.99 -0.85
N ILE A 91 5.96 6.79 -2.08
CA ILE A 91 5.51 7.92 -2.93
C ILE A 91 4.05 8.30 -2.65
N TYR A 92 3.19 7.31 -2.41
CA TYR A 92 1.74 7.51 -2.48
C TYR A 92 1.03 7.54 -1.13
N HIS A 93 1.64 7.06 -0.04
CA HIS A 93 1.00 6.94 1.29
C HIS A 93 0.35 8.25 1.76
N ALA A 94 1.07 9.36 1.74
CA ALA A 94 0.52 10.65 2.16
C ALA A 94 -0.63 11.17 1.27
N HIS A 95 -0.72 10.72 0.02
CA HIS A 95 -1.84 11.05 -0.87
C HIS A 95 -3.04 10.14 -0.60
N GLU A 96 -2.79 8.86 -0.38
CA GLU A 96 -3.77 7.88 0.06
C GLU A 96 -4.45 8.33 1.34
N ASP A 97 -3.67 8.69 2.38
CA ASP A 97 -4.20 9.17 3.65
C ASP A 97 -5.15 10.36 3.48
N ARG A 98 -4.82 11.30 2.60
CA ARG A 98 -5.69 12.46 2.32
C ARG A 98 -6.99 12.07 1.64
N ILE A 99 -6.94 11.14 0.67
CA ILE A 99 -8.14 10.62 0.00
C ILE A 99 -9.01 9.90 1.03
N MET A 100 -8.40 9.04 1.85
CA MET A 100 -9.13 8.27 2.86
C MET A 100 -9.74 9.16 3.96
N ALA A 101 -9.01 10.20 4.39
CA ALA A 101 -9.49 11.13 5.42
C ALA A 101 -10.73 11.93 4.98
N SER A 102 -10.97 12.06 3.66
CA SER A 102 -12.18 12.72 3.15
C SER A 102 -13.41 11.82 3.14
N CYS A 103 -13.26 10.53 3.40
CA CYS A 103 -14.37 9.57 3.38
C CYS A 103 -14.95 9.40 4.79
N GLN A 104 -16.29 9.44 4.89
CA GLN A 104 -17.01 9.35 6.17
C GLN A 104 -17.55 7.95 6.46
N THR A 105 -17.76 7.13 5.44
CA THR A 105 -18.29 5.76 5.58
C THR A 105 -17.29 4.71 5.10
N ALA A 106 -17.48 3.47 5.54
CA ALA A 106 -16.65 2.34 5.12
C ALA A 106 -16.74 2.10 3.61
N GLU A 107 -17.96 2.15 3.06
CA GLU A 107 -18.25 1.94 1.64
C GLU A 107 -17.63 3.04 0.78
N ALA A 108 -17.72 4.31 1.21
CA ALA A 108 -17.10 5.44 0.51
C ALA A 108 -15.57 5.31 0.52
N THR A 109 -15.00 4.87 1.65
CA THR A 109 -13.57 4.64 1.81
C THR A 109 -13.09 3.52 0.88
N GLU A 110 -13.81 2.42 0.85
CA GLU A 110 -13.51 1.28 -0.01
C GLU A 110 -13.62 1.67 -1.51
N ALA A 111 -14.70 2.33 -1.90
CA ALA A 111 -14.89 2.81 -3.27
C ALA A 111 -13.80 3.79 -3.69
N ALA A 112 -13.39 4.72 -2.82
CA ALA A 112 -12.30 5.65 -3.08
C ALA A 112 -10.95 4.92 -3.20
N TYR A 113 -10.70 3.92 -2.35
CA TYR A 113 -9.51 3.08 -2.44
C TYR A 113 -9.42 2.37 -3.79
N TYR A 114 -10.46 1.66 -4.20
CA TYR A 114 -10.48 0.94 -5.47
C TYR A 114 -10.33 1.84 -6.70
N ARG A 115 -11.00 2.99 -6.71
CA ARG A 115 -11.03 3.86 -7.90
C ARG A 115 -9.81 4.76 -8.01
N ARG A 116 -9.26 5.23 -6.88
CA ARG A 116 -8.22 6.28 -6.89
C ARG A 116 -6.86 5.77 -6.42
N CYS A 117 -6.83 4.90 -5.40
CA CYS A 117 -5.57 4.52 -4.78
C CYS A 117 -4.97 3.26 -5.40
N LEU A 118 -5.76 2.22 -5.55
CA LEU A 118 -5.30 0.91 -6.00
C LEU A 118 -4.61 0.95 -7.37
N PRO A 119 -5.17 1.58 -8.43
CA PRO A 119 -4.53 1.62 -9.75
C PRO A 119 -3.15 2.28 -9.72
N THR A 120 -3.03 3.38 -8.99
CA THR A 120 -1.75 4.10 -8.86
C THR A 120 -0.72 3.29 -8.09
N LYS A 121 -1.14 2.63 -6.99
CA LYS A 121 -0.25 1.78 -6.19
C LYS A 121 0.26 0.61 -7.00
N LEU A 122 -0.63 -0.12 -7.69
CA LEU A 122 -0.24 -1.25 -8.55
C LEU A 122 0.72 -0.82 -9.66
N ARG A 123 0.49 0.35 -10.28
CA ARG A 123 1.41 0.89 -11.29
C ARG A 123 2.80 1.16 -10.70
N LEU A 124 2.88 1.76 -9.51
CA LEU A 124 4.15 2.01 -8.83
C LEU A 124 4.86 0.71 -8.46
N ASP A 125 4.13 -0.30 -8.00
CA ASP A 125 4.68 -1.61 -7.68
C ASP A 125 5.20 -2.33 -8.93
N LEU A 126 4.52 -2.22 -10.08
CA LEU A 126 5.01 -2.74 -11.35
C LEU A 126 6.25 -1.99 -11.86
N ILE A 127 6.34 -0.67 -11.65
CA ILE A 127 7.55 0.11 -11.96
C ILE A 127 8.71 -0.36 -11.11
N TYR A 128 8.50 -0.55 -9.80
CA TYR A 128 9.51 -1.10 -8.91
C TYR A 128 9.96 -2.49 -9.38
N GLN A 129 9.03 -3.39 -9.70
CA GLN A 129 9.35 -4.74 -10.16
C GLN A 129 10.27 -4.76 -11.38
N ARG A 130 10.05 -3.82 -12.33
CA ARG A 130 10.87 -3.71 -13.55
C ARG A 130 12.26 -3.12 -13.30
N ARG A 131 12.44 -2.41 -12.20
CA ARG A 131 13.66 -1.66 -11.87
C ARG A 131 14.28 -2.06 -10.53
N CYS A 132 13.82 -3.17 -9.94
CA CYS A 132 14.33 -3.62 -8.66
C CYS A 132 15.86 -3.86 -8.75
N SER A 133 16.57 -3.30 -7.81
CA SER A 133 18.02 -3.45 -7.65
C SER A 133 18.40 -3.06 -6.24
N LEU A 134 19.52 -3.53 -5.74
CA LEU A 134 20.00 -3.20 -4.40
C LEU A 134 20.12 -1.66 -4.18
N ARG A 135 20.50 -0.92 -5.22
CA ARG A 135 20.57 0.57 -5.14
C ARG A 135 19.18 1.19 -4.95
N VAL A 136 18.17 0.71 -5.66
CA VAL A 136 16.78 1.17 -5.53
C VAL A 136 16.24 0.79 -4.15
N ASP A 137 16.53 -0.40 -3.67
CA ASP A 137 16.10 -0.87 -2.35
C ASP A 137 16.70 -0.01 -1.23
N LEU A 138 18.00 0.21 -1.25
CA LEU A 138 18.68 1.09 -0.29
C LEU A 138 18.14 2.52 -0.34
N TRP A 139 17.84 3.03 -1.52
CA TRP A 139 17.24 4.34 -1.70
C TRP A 139 15.81 4.41 -1.09
N ILE A 140 14.98 3.39 -1.31
CA ILE A 140 13.62 3.30 -0.72
C ILE A 140 13.71 3.21 0.81
N ILE A 141 14.59 2.35 1.35
CA ILE A 141 14.80 2.20 2.78
C ILE A 141 15.24 3.54 3.40
N TRP A 142 16.22 4.21 2.80
CA TRP A 142 16.70 5.51 3.25
C TRP A 142 15.57 6.54 3.30
N HIS A 143 14.80 6.66 2.23
CA HIS A 143 13.67 7.59 2.19
C HIS A 143 12.59 7.24 3.23
N THR A 144 12.31 5.97 3.44
CA THR A 144 11.36 5.52 4.46
C THR A 144 11.83 5.91 5.86
N LEU A 145 13.11 5.70 6.17
CA LEU A 145 13.70 6.11 7.44
C LEU A 145 13.64 7.63 7.63
N MET A 146 13.96 8.40 6.59
CA MET A 146 13.89 9.86 6.65
C MET A 146 12.47 10.36 6.88
N THR A 147 11.44 9.71 6.35
CA THR A 147 10.04 10.10 6.63
C THR A 147 9.63 9.86 8.07
N VAL A 148 10.23 8.88 8.75
CA VAL A 148 9.99 8.61 10.17
C VAL A 148 10.73 9.59 11.07
N VAL A 149 11.99 9.91 10.73
CA VAL A 149 12.87 10.72 11.58
C VAL A 149 12.59 12.22 11.39
N ILE A 150 12.35 12.67 10.17
CA ILE A 150 12.19 14.09 9.84
C ILE A 150 10.72 14.41 9.53
N PRO A 151 10.00 15.13 10.39
CA PRO A 151 8.64 15.59 10.08
C PRO A 151 8.65 16.39 8.76
N ASN A 152 7.68 16.10 7.89
CA ASN A 152 7.52 16.76 6.58
C ASN A 152 8.65 16.53 5.55
N TRP A 153 9.47 15.48 5.71
CA TRP A 153 10.48 15.10 4.72
C TRP A 153 9.91 15.00 3.28
N GLN A 154 8.73 14.43 3.13
CA GLN A 154 8.04 14.29 1.83
C GLN A 154 7.62 15.63 1.19
N GLY A 155 7.54 16.71 1.96
CA GLY A 155 7.16 18.04 1.46
C GLY A 155 8.24 18.71 0.59
N ARG A 156 9.49 18.31 0.72
CA ARG A 156 10.63 18.94 0.02
C ARG A 156 10.92 18.35 -1.37
N GLY A 157 10.38 17.18 -1.72
CA GLY A 157 10.70 16.45 -2.96
C GLY A 157 9.55 16.38 -3.98
N ARG A 158 8.46 17.10 -3.81
CA ARG A 158 7.30 17.04 -4.72
C ARG A 158 7.62 17.65 -6.09
N ARG A 159 8.23 16.88 -6.98
CA ARG A 159 7.93 17.03 -8.40
C ARG A 159 6.50 16.56 -8.59
N ARG A 160 5.64 17.44 -9.10
CA ARG A 160 4.27 17.09 -9.53
C ARG A 160 4.39 15.86 -10.42
N VAL A 161 3.75 14.77 -10.02
CA VAL A 161 3.49 13.68 -10.96
C VAL A 161 2.61 14.30 -12.04
N PRO A 162 3.00 14.27 -13.32
CA PRO A 162 2.18 14.83 -14.38
C PRO A 162 0.80 14.20 -14.33
N SER A 163 -0.23 15.02 -14.28
CA SER A 163 -1.64 14.62 -14.17
C SER A 163 -2.23 14.19 -15.52
N GLU A 164 -1.40 13.85 -16.51
CA GLU A 164 -1.85 13.53 -17.85
C GLU A 164 -1.74 12.03 -18.16
N GLN A 165 -2.71 11.30 -17.69
CA GLN A 165 -3.41 10.22 -18.38
C GLN A 165 -4.60 9.84 -17.50
N PRO A 166 -5.84 9.81 -18.02
CA PRO A 166 -6.98 9.36 -17.25
C PRO A 166 -6.71 7.94 -16.74
N PRO A 167 -7.11 7.62 -15.51
CA PRO A 167 -6.94 6.29 -14.97
C PRO A 167 -7.59 5.30 -15.95
N MET A 168 -6.86 4.23 -16.29
CA MET A 168 -7.41 3.12 -17.06
C MET A 168 -8.72 2.70 -16.40
N THR A 169 -9.83 2.96 -17.06
CA THR A 169 -11.15 2.61 -16.52
C THR A 169 -11.33 1.10 -16.67
N ILE A 170 -12.05 0.50 -15.73
CA ILE A 170 -12.48 -0.91 -15.78
C ILE A 170 -13.17 -1.24 -17.13
N ARG A 171 -13.62 -0.22 -17.85
CA ARG A 171 -14.21 -0.30 -19.19
C ARG A 171 -13.18 -0.65 -20.28
N ASP A 172 -11.92 -0.27 -20.11
CA ASP A 172 -10.84 -0.55 -21.08
C ASP A 172 -10.34 -1.99 -20.95
N GLU A 173 -10.39 -2.57 -19.75
CA GLU A 173 -10.08 -4.00 -19.55
C GLU A 173 -11.13 -4.90 -20.20
N ARG A 174 -12.42 -4.56 -20.11
CA ARG A 174 -13.48 -5.34 -20.77
C ARG A 174 -13.37 -5.31 -22.29
N ARG A 175 -12.87 -4.23 -22.87
CA ARG A 175 -12.63 -4.16 -24.33
C ARG A 175 -11.45 -5.03 -24.79
N ARG A 176 -10.40 -5.18 -23.97
CA ARG A 176 -9.24 -6.04 -24.31
C ARG A 176 -9.51 -7.53 -24.09
N ALA A 177 -10.40 -7.88 -23.18
CA ALA A 177 -10.81 -9.26 -22.96
C ALA A 177 -11.78 -9.79 -24.03
N HIS A 178 -12.24 -8.95 -24.96
CA HIS A 178 -13.22 -9.28 -26.01
C HIS A 178 -12.64 -9.14 -27.42
N VAL A 179 -11.33 -9.32 -27.59
CA VAL A 179 -10.71 -9.47 -28.93
C VAL A 179 -10.74 -10.96 -29.25
N PRO A 180 -11.59 -11.41 -30.21
CA PRO A 180 -11.56 -12.77 -30.67
C PRO A 180 -10.19 -13.05 -31.34
N ALA A 181 -9.60 -14.20 -31.03
CA ALA A 181 -8.45 -14.72 -31.75
C ALA A 181 -8.93 -15.10 -33.15
N GLU A 182 -8.42 -14.39 -34.17
CA GLU A 182 -8.40 -14.86 -35.55
C GLU A 182 -7.18 -15.73 -35.78
#